data_51de4a861092c862b2d72d18d02e834e
#
_entry.id   51de4a861092c862b2d72d18d02e834e
#
_cell.length_a   1.000
_cell.length_b   1.000
_cell.length_c   1.000
_cell.angle_alpha   90.00
_cell.angle_beta   90.00
_cell.angle_gamma   90.00
#
_symmetry.space_group_name_H-M   'P 1'
#
loop_
_entity.id
_entity.type
_entity.pdbx_description
1 polymer ?
#
loop_
_entity_poly.entity_id
_entity_poly.type
_entity_poly.pdbx_seq_one_letter_code
_entity_poly.pdbx_strand_id
1 'polypeptide(L)'
;MKALMFGWEFPPHILGGLGTASYGLTQGMAAQGDMETTFVIPRPYGDEDKSFLRIIGAGDTPVVYRDVNYDYVRERLKGKMDPELYYRLRDHIYADFSYLPTNDLGCFEFSGKYQDNLLEEINNYSIVAGVIARSEPFDIIHSHDWLTYPAGIHAKQLTGKPLVVHVHATDFDRSRGNVNPTVFGIEMDGMNHADHIITVSDLTRRTVIEKYHQDPAKVTTVHNAVTPLAPSILALPDRRGVRDKVVTFLGRITMQKGCEYFVEAAAKVLERTQDVRFIMAGSGDMMDAMIRLAAERNISDRFHFTGFMKGQQVYEVFKASDVYVMPSVSEPFGISPLEAMQCG
;
A
#
# COMPACT_ATOMS: atom_id res chain seq x y z
N MET A 1 12.81 -20.44 -8.84
CA MET A 1 11.92 -19.59 -9.65
C MET A 1 12.29 -18.13 -9.44
N LYS A 2 12.20 -17.28 -10.47
CA LYS A 2 12.53 -15.85 -10.38
C LYS A 2 11.26 -15.02 -10.51
N ALA A 3 10.97 -14.17 -9.52
CA ALA A 3 9.82 -13.29 -9.53
C ALA A 3 10.24 -11.83 -9.81
N LEU A 4 9.58 -11.18 -10.76
CA LEU A 4 9.64 -9.74 -10.95
C LEU A 4 8.43 -9.13 -10.26
N MET A 5 8.66 -8.44 -9.15
CA MET A 5 7.60 -7.85 -8.34
C MET A 5 7.53 -6.34 -8.52
N PHE A 6 6.34 -5.82 -8.72
CA PHE A 6 6.07 -4.38 -8.77
C PHE A 6 5.37 -3.94 -7.50
N GLY A 7 6.03 -3.06 -6.73
CA GLY A 7 5.49 -2.42 -5.55
C GLY A 7 5.54 -0.90 -5.66
N TRP A 8 4.93 -0.20 -4.71
CA TRP A 8 4.93 1.26 -4.69
C TRP A 8 5.85 1.82 -3.61
N GLU A 9 5.93 1.13 -2.49
CA GLU A 9 6.71 1.52 -1.33
C GLU A 9 7.43 0.31 -0.73
N PHE A 10 8.56 0.56 -0.05
CA PHE A 10 9.33 -0.47 0.64
C PHE A 10 9.99 0.12 1.90
N PRO A 11 10.08 -0.62 3.02
CA PRO A 11 10.70 -0.11 4.24
C PRO A 11 12.17 0.31 4.04
N PRO A 12 12.63 1.37 4.75
CA PRO A 12 11.95 2.10 5.84
C PRO A 12 11.03 3.24 5.39
N HIS A 13 10.89 3.48 4.09
CA HIS A 13 10.09 4.57 3.49
C HIS A 13 8.72 4.05 3.07
N ILE A 14 7.84 3.90 4.06
CA ILE A 14 6.47 3.43 3.87
C ILE A 14 5.46 4.45 4.41
N LEU A 15 4.28 4.46 3.82
CA LEU A 15 3.15 5.30 4.24
C LEU A 15 1.99 4.47 4.83
N GLY A 16 2.08 3.15 4.73
CA GLY A 16 1.02 2.26 5.20
C GLY A 16 1.41 0.78 5.26
N GLY A 17 0.39 -0.05 5.44
CA GLY A 17 0.56 -1.49 5.60
C GLY A 17 1.03 -2.22 4.33
N LEU A 18 0.90 -1.60 3.14
CA LEU A 18 1.29 -2.22 1.88
C LEU A 18 2.80 -2.53 1.83
N GLY A 19 3.64 -1.55 2.18
CA GLY A 19 5.09 -1.75 2.21
C GLY A 19 5.51 -2.76 3.28
N THR A 20 4.88 -2.74 4.45
CA THR A 20 5.11 -3.74 5.51
C THR A 20 4.75 -5.15 5.04
N ALA A 21 3.59 -5.32 4.39
CA ALA A 21 3.15 -6.61 3.86
C ALA A 21 4.08 -7.13 2.76
N SER A 22 4.49 -6.25 1.83
CA SER A 22 5.41 -6.61 0.74
C SER A 22 6.79 -7.02 1.27
N TYR A 23 7.30 -6.32 2.29
CA TYR A 23 8.56 -6.67 2.95
C TYR A 23 8.48 -8.05 3.62
N GLY A 24 7.47 -8.28 4.45
CA GLY A 24 7.30 -9.56 5.15
C GLY A 24 7.08 -10.73 4.18
N LEU A 25 6.31 -10.51 3.10
CA LEU A 25 6.11 -11.52 2.06
C LEU A 25 7.43 -11.88 1.38
N THR A 26 8.20 -10.90 0.93
CA THR A 26 9.47 -11.13 0.22
C THR A 26 10.53 -11.76 1.13
N GLN A 27 10.56 -11.38 2.41
CA GLN A 27 11.41 -12.03 3.41
C GLN A 27 11.02 -13.50 3.62
N GLY A 28 9.71 -13.79 3.73
CA GLY A 28 9.20 -15.15 3.86
C GLY A 28 9.51 -16.01 2.64
N MET A 29 9.38 -15.45 1.42
CA MET A 29 9.73 -16.14 0.18
C MET A 29 11.23 -16.46 0.11
N ALA A 30 12.09 -15.52 0.48
CA ALA A 30 13.53 -15.73 0.52
C ALA A 30 13.93 -16.81 1.54
N ALA A 31 13.27 -16.85 2.69
CA ALA A 31 13.53 -17.86 3.74
C ALA A 31 13.20 -19.29 3.29
N GLN A 32 12.30 -19.48 2.32
CA GLN A 32 12.01 -20.80 1.73
C GLN A 32 13.13 -21.28 0.79
N GLY A 33 13.93 -20.36 0.24
CA GLY A 33 15.13 -20.67 -0.53
C GLY A 33 14.91 -21.13 -1.97
N ASP A 34 13.68 -21.20 -2.45
CA ASP A 34 13.32 -21.67 -3.81
C ASP A 34 12.95 -20.52 -4.77
N MET A 35 12.94 -19.27 -4.28
CA MET A 35 12.54 -18.11 -5.04
C MET A 35 13.53 -16.94 -4.92
N GLU A 36 13.94 -16.41 -6.06
CA GLU A 36 14.70 -15.16 -6.17
C GLU A 36 13.74 -14.03 -6.52
N THR A 37 13.78 -12.93 -5.78
CA THR A 37 12.87 -11.79 -6.00
C THR A 37 13.65 -10.56 -6.46
N THR A 38 13.25 -9.99 -7.59
CA THR A 38 13.59 -8.63 -8.00
C THR A 38 12.37 -7.75 -7.74
N PHE A 39 12.50 -6.81 -6.80
CA PHE A 39 11.43 -5.91 -6.40
C PHE A 39 11.65 -4.53 -7.00
N VAL A 40 10.69 -4.03 -7.76
CA VAL A 40 10.73 -2.73 -8.42
C VAL A 40 9.90 -1.75 -7.61
N ILE A 41 10.46 -0.57 -7.33
CA ILE A 41 9.75 0.55 -6.70
C ILE A 41 9.95 1.82 -7.50
N PRO A 42 9.03 2.79 -7.46
CA PRO A 42 9.18 4.05 -8.18
C PRO A 42 10.47 4.78 -7.81
N ARG A 43 10.72 4.97 -6.51
CA ARG A 43 11.88 5.71 -5.98
C ARG A 43 12.53 4.98 -4.81
N PRO A 44 13.73 4.42 -4.98
CA PRO A 44 14.54 3.96 -3.86
C PRO A 44 15.23 5.15 -3.17
N TYR A 45 15.49 5.01 -1.89
CA TYR A 45 16.22 5.99 -1.06
C TYR A 45 17.63 5.53 -0.73
N GLY A 46 17.94 4.24 -0.98
CA GLY A 46 19.28 3.67 -0.82
C GLY A 46 19.51 2.98 0.52
N ASP A 47 18.60 3.10 1.48
CA ASP A 47 18.65 2.51 2.81
C ASP A 47 17.66 1.34 3.00
N GLU A 48 17.03 0.87 1.91
CA GLU A 48 16.19 -0.33 1.93
C GLU A 48 17.02 -1.58 2.21
N ASP A 49 16.45 -2.53 2.94
CA ASP A 49 17.08 -3.82 3.20
C ASP A 49 17.11 -4.68 1.92
N LYS A 50 18.31 -4.87 1.38
CA LYS A 50 18.59 -5.65 0.15
C LYS A 50 19.20 -7.03 0.48
N SER A 51 19.20 -7.46 1.74
CA SER A 51 19.89 -8.67 2.18
C SER A 51 19.30 -9.97 1.63
N PHE A 52 18.03 -9.96 1.22
CA PHE A 52 17.29 -11.14 0.76
C PHE A 52 16.59 -10.97 -0.59
N LEU A 53 16.69 -9.81 -1.22
CA LEU A 53 16.13 -9.53 -2.54
C LEU A 53 16.94 -8.44 -3.27
N ARG A 54 16.70 -8.32 -4.57
CA ARG A 54 17.24 -7.22 -5.38
C ARG A 54 16.17 -6.13 -5.52
N ILE A 55 16.52 -4.87 -5.29
CA ILE A 55 15.66 -3.71 -5.52
C ILE A 55 16.12 -2.96 -6.77
N ILE A 56 15.17 -2.60 -7.63
CA ILE A 56 15.36 -1.73 -8.79
C ILE A 56 14.50 -0.49 -8.60
N GLY A 57 15.11 0.70 -8.76
CA GLY A 57 14.40 1.98 -8.83
C GLY A 57 13.91 2.26 -10.25
N ALA A 58 12.62 2.49 -10.40
CA ALA A 58 12.11 2.92 -11.70
C ALA A 58 12.69 4.29 -12.11
N GLY A 59 12.85 5.20 -11.14
CA GLY A 59 13.49 6.50 -11.36
C GLY A 59 14.98 6.44 -11.71
N ASP A 60 15.63 5.30 -11.45
CA ASP A 60 17.04 5.06 -11.80
C ASP A 60 17.18 4.32 -13.14
N THR A 61 16.07 3.90 -13.74
CA THR A 61 16.06 3.13 -14.99
C THR A 61 15.91 4.06 -16.18
N PRO A 62 16.91 4.14 -17.08
CA PRO A 62 16.83 4.98 -18.26
C PRO A 62 15.74 4.49 -19.23
N VAL A 63 14.96 5.43 -19.73
CA VAL A 63 13.96 5.19 -20.77
C VAL A 63 14.36 6.01 -22.01
N VAL A 64 14.30 5.38 -23.16
CA VAL A 64 14.63 6.05 -24.41
C VAL A 64 13.41 6.81 -24.89
N TYR A 65 13.56 8.13 -24.96
CA TYR A 65 12.57 9.01 -25.57
C TYR A 65 12.84 9.11 -27.07
N ARG A 66 11.98 8.53 -27.90
CA ARG A 66 11.92 8.87 -29.31
C ARG A 66 10.50 9.23 -29.69
N ASP A 67 10.31 10.47 -30.11
CA ASP A 67 9.18 10.99 -30.88
C ASP A 67 7.76 10.62 -30.39
N VAL A 68 7.62 10.10 -29.19
CA VAL A 68 6.34 10.05 -28.53
C VAL A 68 6.01 11.48 -28.14
N ASN A 69 4.86 11.95 -28.57
CA ASN A 69 4.38 13.26 -28.18
C ASN A 69 4.04 13.24 -26.69
N TYR A 70 5.11 13.16 -25.86
CA TYR A 70 5.05 13.06 -24.40
C TYR A 70 4.31 14.27 -23.82
N ASP A 71 4.50 15.45 -24.43
CA ASP A 71 3.75 16.65 -24.04
C ASP A 71 2.25 16.47 -24.28
N TYR A 72 1.85 15.78 -25.35
CA TYR A 72 0.46 15.45 -25.60
C TYR A 72 -0.11 14.48 -24.55
N VAL A 73 0.63 13.45 -24.16
CA VAL A 73 0.25 12.53 -23.10
C VAL A 73 0.20 13.25 -21.76
N ARG A 74 1.23 14.03 -21.44
CA ARG A 74 1.35 14.81 -20.20
C ARG A 74 0.24 15.86 -20.07
N GLU A 75 -0.05 16.64 -21.11
CA GLU A 75 -1.11 17.65 -21.06
C GLU A 75 -2.51 17.05 -20.91
N ARG A 76 -2.74 15.87 -21.46
CA ARG A 76 -4.00 15.14 -21.25
C ARG A 76 -4.13 14.47 -19.90
N LEU A 77 -3.02 14.10 -19.26
CA LEU A 77 -3.00 13.57 -17.90
C LEU A 77 -3.15 14.68 -16.83
N LYS A 78 -2.85 15.93 -17.15
CA LYS A 78 -2.95 17.09 -16.25
C LYS A 78 -4.38 17.55 -15.92
N GLY A 79 -5.40 16.92 -16.41
CA GLY A 79 -6.79 17.27 -16.13
C GLY A 79 -7.59 16.05 -15.71
N LYS A 80 -8.76 16.26 -15.17
CA LYS A 80 -9.72 15.22 -14.78
C LYS A 80 -9.71 14.06 -15.78
N MET A 81 -9.10 12.96 -15.42
CA MET A 81 -8.96 11.81 -16.29
C MET A 81 -10.32 11.13 -16.41
N ASP A 82 -10.93 11.24 -17.57
CA ASP A 82 -12.07 10.42 -17.97
C ASP A 82 -11.61 8.96 -18.06
N PRO A 83 -12.30 8.00 -17.46
CA PRO A 83 -11.97 6.58 -17.56
C PRO A 83 -11.79 6.09 -18.99
N GLU A 84 -12.62 6.57 -19.93
CA GLU A 84 -12.52 6.22 -21.35
C GLU A 84 -11.24 6.77 -21.99
N LEU A 85 -10.78 7.94 -21.54
CA LEU A 85 -9.52 8.52 -21.98
C LEU A 85 -8.32 7.73 -21.43
N TYR A 86 -8.38 7.25 -20.18
CA TYR A 86 -7.37 6.37 -19.59
C TYR A 86 -7.19 5.10 -20.44
N TYR A 87 -8.27 4.40 -20.77
CA TYR A 87 -8.21 3.17 -21.57
C TYR A 87 -7.64 3.42 -22.98
N ARG A 88 -8.04 4.50 -23.64
CA ARG A 88 -7.50 4.85 -24.96
C ARG A 88 -6.02 5.23 -24.92
N LEU A 89 -5.59 5.98 -23.92
CA LEU A 89 -4.18 6.34 -23.75
C LEU A 89 -3.33 5.12 -23.38
N ARG A 90 -3.86 4.22 -22.56
CA ARG A 90 -3.21 2.95 -22.22
C ARG A 90 -2.85 2.17 -23.48
N ASP A 91 -3.82 1.91 -24.35
CA ASP A 91 -3.61 1.10 -25.54
C ASP A 91 -2.62 1.77 -26.52
N HIS A 92 -2.63 3.08 -26.61
CA HIS A 92 -1.70 3.86 -27.44
C HIS A 92 -0.28 3.85 -26.86
N ILE A 93 -0.14 4.04 -25.56
CA ILE A 93 1.13 4.01 -24.86
C ILE A 93 1.78 2.64 -24.99
N TYR A 94 1.02 1.56 -24.78
CA TYR A 94 1.56 0.20 -24.86
C TYR A 94 1.97 -0.21 -26.29
N ALA A 95 1.31 0.31 -27.30
CA ALA A 95 1.64 0.01 -28.70
C ALA A 95 2.92 0.74 -29.16
N ASP A 96 3.08 2.01 -28.81
CA ASP A 96 4.17 2.86 -29.34
C ASP A 96 5.52 2.57 -28.66
N PHE A 97 5.53 2.16 -27.38
CA PHE A 97 6.78 1.87 -26.65
C PHE A 97 7.50 0.59 -27.09
N SER A 98 6.87 -0.29 -27.86
CA SER A 98 7.50 -1.53 -28.34
C SER A 98 8.66 -1.31 -29.34
N TYR A 99 8.83 -0.09 -29.87
CA TYR A 99 9.74 0.23 -30.98
C TYR A 99 10.78 1.33 -30.70
N LEU A 100 11.00 1.74 -29.47
CA LEU A 100 11.94 2.82 -29.16
C LEU A 100 13.42 2.38 -29.29
N PRO A 101 14.19 2.95 -30.20
CA PRO A 101 15.64 2.71 -30.27
C PRO A 101 16.43 3.60 -29.31
N THR A 102 17.63 3.15 -28.98
CA THR A 102 18.47 3.43 -27.83
C THR A 102 19.38 4.67 -27.90
N ASN A 103 18.97 5.88 -28.22
CA ASN A 103 19.95 6.96 -28.37
C ASN A 103 19.86 8.15 -27.40
N ASP A 104 18.73 8.39 -26.75
CA ASP A 104 18.62 9.44 -25.73
C ASP A 104 18.12 8.83 -24.42
N LEU A 105 19.00 8.72 -23.43
CA LEU A 105 18.70 8.11 -22.14
C LEU A 105 18.19 9.19 -21.17
N GLY A 106 16.91 9.12 -20.84
CA GLY A 106 16.29 9.92 -19.79
C GLY A 106 15.62 9.05 -18.74
N CYS A 107 15.58 9.50 -17.50
CA CYS A 107 14.84 8.84 -16.43
C CYS A 107 13.61 9.65 -16.07
N PHE A 108 12.51 8.99 -15.73
CA PHE A 108 11.37 9.65 -15.11
C PHE A 108 11.68 10.01 -13.66
N GLU A 109 11.17 11.14 -13.21
CA GLU A 109 11.19 11.49 -11.78
C GLU A 109 9.95 10.95 -11.09
N PHE A 110 10.14 10.30 -9.94
CA PHE A 110 9.07 9.79 -9.10
C PHE A 110 9.15 10.42 -7.71
N SER A 111 8.00 10.86 -7.19
CA SER A 111 7.90 11.29 -5.81
C SER A 111 7.91 10.07 -4.85
N GLY A 112 7.38 8.95 -5.29
CA GLY A 112 7.12 7.75 -4.47
C GLY A 112 6.03 7.98 -3.42
N LYS A 113 5.21 9.03 -3.58
CA LYS A 113 4.17 9.45 -2.63
C LYS A 113 2.80 9.45 -3.31
N TYR A 114 1.75 9.56 -2.50
CA TYR A 114 0.36 9.69 -2.98
C TYR A 114 0.05 11.19 -3.15
N GLN A 115 0.45 11.78 -4.28
CA GLN A 115 0.28 13.21 -4.60
C GLN A 115 -0.69 13.41 -5.76
N ASP A 116 -0.95 14.68 -6.12
CA ASP A 116 -1.91 15.05 -7.16
C ASP A 116 -1.54 14.52 -8.55
N ASN A 117 -0.25 14.25 -8.82
CA ASN A 117 0.26 13.67 -10.05
C ASN A 117 0.33 12.13 -10.06
N LEU A 118 -0.32 11.46 -9.10
CA LEU A 118 -0.22 10.02 -8.90
C LEU A 118 -0.52 9.19 -10.15
N LEU A 119 -1.54 9.57 -10.93
CA LEU A 119 -1.89 8.86 -12.15
C LEU A 119 -0.83 9.01 -13.25
N GLU A 120 -0.16 10.16 -13.31
CA GLU A 120 0.99 10.36 -14.20
C GLU A 120 2.16 9.46 -13.78
N GLU A 121 2.45 9.39 -12.48
CA GLU A 121 3.50 8.51 -11.95
C GLU A 121 3.20 7.03 -12.20
N ILE A 122 1.95 6.58 -12.05
CA ILE A 122 1.53 5.20 -12.38
C ILE A 122 1.79 4.89 -13.86
N ASN A 123 1.44 5.82 -14.73
CA ASN A 123 1.69 5.67 -16.17
C ASN A 123 3.18 5.60 -16.48
N ASN A 124 3.97 6.53 -15.96
CA ASN A 124 5.43 6.53 -16.13
C ASN A 124 6.06 5.25 -15.58
N TYR A 125 5.56 4.78 -14.43
CA TYR A 125 5.99 3.53 -13.83
C TYR A 125 5.71 2.33 -14.73
N SER A 126 4.56 2.29 -15.38
CA SER A 126 4.23 1.21 -16.31
C SER A 126 5.16 1.20 -17.55
N ILE A 127 5.58 2.38 -18.03
CA ILE A 127 6.54 2.49 -19.13
C ILE A 127 7.89 1.90 -18.73
N VAL A 128 8.40 2.32 -17.57
CA VAL A 128 9.69 1.84 -17.04
C VAL A 128 9.63 0.33 -16.76
N ALA A 129 8.50 -0.17 -16.25
CA ALA A 129 8.28 -1.59 -16.03
C ALA A 129 8.49 -2.43 -17.31
N GLY A 130 8.06 -1.92 -18.47
CA GLY A 130 8.31 -2.54 -19.76
C GLY A 130 9.80 -2.61 -20.12
N VAL A 131 10.58 -1.57 -19.80
CA VAL A 131 12.04 -1.55 -20.01
C VAL A 131 12.71 -2.60 -19.11
N ILE A 132 12.37 -2.60 -17.81
CA ILE A 132 12.91 -3.56 -16.84
C ILE A 132 12.56 -5.00 -17.24
N ALA A 133 11.31 -5.25 -17.61
CA ALA A 133 10.86 -6.59 -17.99
C ALA A 133 11.59 -7.16 -19.21
N ARG A 134 12.09 -6.32 -20.11
CA ARG A 134 12.90 -6.77 -21.25
C ARG A 134 14.35 -7.07 -20.90
N SER A 135 14.89 -6.44 -19.88
CA SER A 135 16.30 -6.52 -19.49
C SER A 135 16.55 -7.54 -18.36
N GLU A 136 15.56 -7.84 -17.54
CA GLU A 136 15.69 -8.72 -16.38
C GLU A 136 15.20 -10.14 -16.68
N PRO A 137 15.92 -11.18 -16.22
CA PRO A 137 15.45 -12.55 -16.33
C PRO A 137 14.47 -12.88 -15.20
N PHE A 138 13.24 -13.29 -15.54
CA PHE A 138 12.23 -13.75 -14.56
C PHE A 138 11.28 -14.78 -15.17
N ASP A 139 10.57 -15.48 -14.30
CA ASP A 139 9.62 -16.53 -14.66
C ASP A 139 8.16 -16.06 -14.49
N ILE A 140 7.91 -15.16 -13.51
CA ILE A 140 6.58 -14.72 -13.12
C ILE A 140 6.61 -13.23 -12.75
N ILE A 141 5.50 -12.54 -13.05
CA ILE A 141 5.25 -11.14 -12.69
C ILE A 141 4.29 -11.13 -11.50
N HIS A 142 4.58 -10.28 -10.49
CA HIS A 142 3.74 -10.12 -9.32
C HIS A 142 3.52 -8.63 -9.02
N SER A 143 2.30 -8.13 -9.13
CA SER A 143 1.94 -6.72 -8.94
C SER A 143 1.10 -6.53 -7.69
N HIS A 144 1.47 -5.54 -6.87
CA HIS A 144 0.87 -5.24 -5.56
C HIS A 144 -0.02 -4.00 -5.63
N ASP A 145 -1.32 -4.19 -5.50
CA ASP A 145 -2.37 -3.15 -5.58
C ASP A 145 -2.42 -2.37 -6.91
N TRP A 146 -3.48 -1.61 -7.07
CA TRP A 146 -3.86 -0.91 -8.28
C TRP A 146 -2.78 0.02 -8.88
N LEU A 147 -1.93 0.60 -8.02
CA LEU A 147 -0.82 1.46 -8.44
C LEU A 147 0.18 0.75 -9.36
N THR A 148 0.29 -0.57 -9.25
CA THR A 148 1.28 -1.37 -9.96
C THR A 148 0.69 -2.27 -11.05
N TYR A 149 -0.64 -2.37 -11.12
CA TYR A 149 -1.29 -3.24 -12.13
C TYR A 149 -0.95 -2.82 -13.56
N PRO A 150 -0.94 -1.52 -13.93
CA PRO A 150 -0.50 -1.13 -15.28
C PRO A 150 0.92 -1.58 -15.61
N ALA A 151 1.84 -1.53 -14.62
CA ALA A 151 3.21 -2.03 -14.79
C ALA A 151 3.24 -3.54 -15.06
N GLY A 152 2.48 -4.32 -14.29
CA GLY A 152 2.38 -5.78 -14.49
C GLY A 152 1.74 -6.16 -15.82
N ILE A 153 0.69 -5.47 -16.24
CA ILE A 153 0.03 -5.68 -17.53
C ILE A 153 1.02 -5.43 -18.68
N HIS A 154 1.73 -4.29 -18.63
CA HIS A 154 2.71 -3.94 -19.67
C HIS A 154 3.85 -4.97 -19.72
N ALA A 155 4.41 -5.36 -18.58
CA ALA A 155 5.43 -6.40 -18.52
C ALA A 155 4.94 -7.73 -19.11
N LYS A 156 3.70 -8.15 -18.80
CA LYS A 156 3.07 -9.35 -19.36
C LYS A 156 2.91 -9.25 -20.88
N GLN A 157 2.42 -8.12 -21.39
CA GLN A 157 2.23 -7.93 -22.84
C GLN A 157 3.55 -8.05 -23.62
N LEU A 158 4.64 -7.52 -23.04
CA LEU A 158 5.95 -7.55 -23.70
C LEU A 158 6.66 -8.90 -23.64
N THR A 159 6.43 -9.67 -22.58
CA THR A 159 7.23 -10.88 -22.30
C THR A 159 6.46 -12.19 -22.42
N GLY A 160 5.12 -12.12 -22.40
CA GLY A 160 4.26 -13.30 -22.38
C GLY A 160 4.31 -14.09 -21.05
N LYS A 161 5.00 -13.57 -20.03
CA LYS A 161 5.12 -14.23 -18.74
C LYS A 161 3.83 -14.08 -17.92
N PRO A 162 3.50 -15.07 -17.06
CA PRO A 162 2.28 -15.02 -16.25
C PRO A 162 2.31 -13.84 -15.25
N LEU A 163 1.13 -13.23 -15.08
CA LEU A 163 0.90 -12.12 -14.15
C LEU A 163 0.03 -12.57 -12.98
N VAL A 164 0.54 -12.39 -11.79
CA VAL A 164 -0.21 -12.46 -10.53
C VAL A 164 -0.46 -11.04 -10.03
N VAL A 165 -1.69 -10.71 -9.68
CA VAL A 165 -2.01 -9.48 -8.96
C VAL A 165 -2.36 -9.79 -7.51
N HIS A 166 -1.84 -8.98 -6.60
CA HIS A 166 -2.07 -9.12 -5.16
C HIS A 166 -2.91 -7.94 -4.68
N VAL A 167 -4.10 -8.25 -4.19
CA VAL A 167 -5.09 -7.27 -3.74
C VAL A 167 -4.96 -7.11 -2.23
N HIS A 168 -4.32 -6.03 -1.79
CA HIS A 168 -4.20 -5.68 -0.36
C HIS A 168 -5.41 -4.91 0.14
N ALA A 169 -6.03 -4.09 -0.70
CA ALA A 169 -7.30 -3.41 -0.48
C ALA A 169 -7.89 -3.00 -1.82
N THR A 170 -9.21 -2.85 -1.86
CA THR A 170 -9.92 -2.31 -3.03
C THR A 170 -10.35 -0.87 -2.78
N ASP A 171 -10.79 -0.18 -3.84
CA ASP A 171 -11.35 1.14 -3.68
C ASP A 171 -12.67 1.14 -2.90
N PHE A 172 -13.40 0.03 -2.88
CA PHE A 172 -14.58 -0.15 -1.99
C PHE A 172 -14.20 -0.01 -0.52
N ASP A 173 -13.01 -0.52 -0.12
CA ASP A 173 -12.52 -0.41 1.25
C ASP A 173 -12.12 1.04 1.58
N ARG A 174 -11.44 1.72 0.64
CA ARG A 174 -10.90 3.07 0.84
C ARG A 174 -11.99 4.14 0.85
N SER A 175 -13.05 3.95 0.05
CA SER A 175 -14.11 4.95 -0.21
C SER A 175 -15.42 4.70 0.53
N ARG A 176 -15.48 3.70 1.43
CA ARG A 176 -16.74 3.21 2.06
C ARG A 176 -17.81 2.84 1.02
N GLY A 177 -17.38 2.30 -0.12
CA GLY A 177 -18.27 1.87 -1.21
C GLY A 177 -18.62 2.94 -2.24
N ASN A 178 -18.18 4.19 -2.06
CA ASN A 178 -18.32 5.26 -3.05
C ASN A 178 -17.07 5.31 -3.95
N VAL A 179 -16.91 4.29 -4.79
CA VAL A 179 -15.68 4.07 -5.56
C VAL A 179 -15.37 5.18 -6.54
N ASN A 180 -14.09 5.51 -6.65
CA ASN A 180 -13.57 6.37 -7.70
C ASN A 180 -13.57 5.59 -9.04
N PRO A 181 -14.28 6.05 -10.08
CA PRO A 181 -14.38 5.30 -11.34
C PRO A 181 -13.03 5.01 -12.00
N THR A 182 -12.06 5.91 -11.89
CA THR A 182 -10.73 5.72 -12.47
C THR A 182 -9.96 4.62 -11.73
N VAL A 183 -9.95 4.65 -10.40
CA VAL A 183 -9.29 3.63 -9.59
C VAL A 183 -9.95 2.27 -9.79
N PHE A 184 -11.28 2.21 -9.76
CA PHE A 184 -12.05 1.00 -10.04
C PHE A 184 -11.72 0.43 -11.42
N GLY A 185 -11.60 1.30 -12.44
CA GLY A 185 -11.22 0.90 -13.79
C GLY A 185 -9.85 0.25 -13.85
N ILE A 186 -8.85 0.83 -13.15
CA ILE A 186 -7.49 0.27 -13.08
C ILE A 186 -7.47 -1.07 -12.32
N GLU A 187 -8.21 -1.16 -11.19
CA GLU A 187 -8.34 -2.40 -10.44
C GLU A 187 -8.98 -3.51 -11.27
N MET A 188 -10.08 -3.20 -11.96
CA MET A 188 -10.78 -4.14 -12.84
C MET A 188 -9.86 -4.60 -13.98
N ASP A 189 -9.13 -3.68 -14.61
CA ASP A 189 -8.23 -4.00 -15.71
C ASP A 189 -7.08 -4.90 -15.26
N GLY A 190 -6.46 -4.60 -14.12
CA GLY A 190 -5.43 -5.43 -13.52
C GLY A 190 -5.90 -6.86 -13.25
N MET A 191 -7.07 -6.98 -12.61
CA MET A 191 -7.66 -8.27 -12.31
C MET A 191 -8.05 -9.05 -13.57
N ASN A 192 -8.57 -8.40 -14.61
CA ASN A 192 -8.92 -9.05 -15.87
C ASN A 192 -7.70 -9.61 -16.60
N HIS A 193 -6.59 -8.89 -16.61
CA HIS A 193 -5.35 -9.30 -17.30
C HIS A 193 -4.51 -10.30 -16.50
N ALA A 194 -4.72 -10.41 -15.18
CA ALA A 194 -3.99 -11.37 -14.35
C ALA A 194 -4.31 -12.81 -14.74
N ASP A 195 -3.33 -13.71 -14.65
CA ASP A 195 -3.52 -15.15 -14.75
C ASP A 195 -4.01 -15.72 -13.42
N HIS A 196 -3.64 -15.06 -12.29
CA HIS A 196 -4.10 -15.40 -10.97
C HIS A 196 -4.21 -14.15 -10.08
N ILE A 197 -5.13 -14.18 -9.12
CA ILE A 197 -5.40 -13.10 -8.18
C ILE A 197 -5.19 -13.63 -6.76
N ILE A 198 -4.32 -12.99 -6.00
CA ILE A 198 -4.16 -13.23 -4.58
C ILE A 198 -4.89 -12.14 -3.81
N THR A 199 -5.62 -12.52 -2.78
CA THR A 199 -6.30 -11.59 -1.87
C THR A 199 -5.86 -11.84 -0.43
N VAL A 200 -5.74 -10.78 0.37
CA VAL A 200 -5.21 -10.86 1.75
C VAL A 200 -6.21 -11.45 2.75
N SER A 201 -7.47 -11.61 2.37
CA SER A 201 -8.51 -12.21 3.22
C SER A 201 -9.68 -12.74 2.39
N ASP A 202 -10.53 -13.55 3.03
CA ASP A 202 -11.77 -14.01 2.42
C ASP A 202 -12.79 -12.88 2.24
N LEU A 203 -12.71 -11.81 3.03
CA LEU A 203 -13.48 -10.59 2.82
C LEU A 203 -13.10 -9.95 1.48
N THR A 204 -11.81 -9.73 1.26
CA THR A 204 -11.29 -9.17 0.00
C THR A 204 -11.58 -10.11 -1.18
N ARG A 205 -11.45 -11.44 -0.98
CA ARG A 205 -11.81 -12.45 -1.99
C ARG A 205 -13.26 -12.30 -2.43
N ARG A 206 -14.20 -12.20 -1.49
CA ARG A 206 -15.62 -11.97 -1.81
C ARG A 206 -15.83 -10.68 -2.58
N THR A 207 -15.23 -9.58 -2.16
CA THR A 207 -15.29 -8.29 -2.86
C THR A 207 -14.81 -8.43 -4.31
N VAL A 208 -13.67 -9.08 -4.54
CA VAL A 208 -13.09 -9.31 -5.87
C VAL A 208 -14.02 -10.14 -6.76
N ILE A 209 -14.62 -11.20 -6.22
CA ILE A 209 -15.56 -12.05 -6.97
C ILE A 209 -16.88 -11.30 -7.26
N GLU A 210 -17.46 -10.67 -6.25
CA GLU A 210 -18.80 -10.08 -6.34
C GLU A 210 -18.81 -8.71 -7.03
N LYS A 211 -17.82 -7.85 -6.76
CA LYS A 211 -17.80 -6.46 -7.24
C LYS A 211 -16.97 -6.27 -8.50
N TYR A 212 -15.91 -7.08 -8.67
CA TYR A 212 -15.06 -7.05 -9.87
C TYR A 212 -15.35 -8.23 -10.81
N HIS A 213 -16.36 -9.04 -10.51
CA HIS A 213 -16.87 -10.15 -11.33
C HIS A 213 -15.78 -11.14 -11.77
N GLN A 214 -14.81 -11.39 -10.89
CA GLN A 214 -13.72 -12.31 -11.21
C GLN A 214 -14.15 -13.77 -10.98
N ASP A 215 -13.62 -14.66 -11.81
CA ASP A 215 -13.84 -16.11 -11.66
C ASP A 215 -13.28 -16.58 -10.30
N PRO A 216 -14.11 -17.23 -9.45
CA PRO A 216 -13.66 -17.77 -8.16
C PRO A 216 -12.46 -18.74 -8.26
N ALA A 217 -12.31 -19.45 -9.38
CA ALA A 217 -11.18 -20.36 -9.62
C ALA A 217 -9.85 -19.62 -9.83
N LYS A 218 -9.91 -18.35 -10.23
CA LYS A 218 -8.76 -17.48 -10.44
C LYS A 218 -8.30 -16.77 -9.16
N VAL A 219 -9.10 -16.81 -8.08
CA VAL A 219 -8.87 -16.01 -6.87
C VAL A 219 -8.55 -16.90 -5.68
N THR A 220 -7.37 -16.70 -5.08
CA THR A 220 -6.94 -17.41 -3.87
C THR A 220 -6.68 -16.46 -2.73
N THR A 221 -7.17 -16.80 -1.52
CA THR A 221 -6.82 -16.08 -0.30
C THR A 221 -5.47 -16.54 0.23
N VAL A 222 -4.56 -15.58 0.44
CA VAL A 222 -3.29 -15.77 1.16
C VAL A 222 -3.21 -14.68 2.22
N HIS A 223 -3.38 -15.06 3.48
CA HIS A 223 -3.39 -14.12 4.59
C HIS A 223 -2.02 -13.48 4.80
N ASN A 224 -2.02 -12.19 5.11
CA ASN A 224 -0.83 -11.53 5.63
C ASN A 224 -0.45 -12.12 6.99
N ALA A 225 0.78 -11.91 7.40
CA ALA A 225 1.30 -12.31 8.70
C ALA A 225 2.16 -11.20 9.29
N VAL A 226 2.64 -11.41 10.49
CA VAL A 226 3.62 -10.55 11.15
C VAL A 226 4.85 -11.38 11.52
N THR A 227 6.02 -10.76 11.44
CA THR A 227 7.25 -11.38 11.91
C THR A 227 7.22 -11.45 13.45
N PRO A 228 7.62 -12.57 14.05
CA PRO A 228 7.75 -12.66 15.51
C PRO A 228 8.64 -11.55 16.06
N LEU A 229 8.25 -10.97 17.20
CA LEU A 229 9.00 -9.87 17.80
C LEU A 229 10.38 -10.33 18.26
N ALA A 230 11.39 -9.51 17.98
CA ALA A 230 12.73 -9.73 18.51
C ALA A 230 12.73 -9.73 20.06
N PRO A 231 13.57 -10.54 20.72
CA PRO A 231 13.66 -10.56 22.17
C PRO A 231 13.90 -9.17 22.81
N SER A 232 14.61 -8.29 22.11
CA SER A 232 14.84 -6.90 22.54
C SER A 232 13.54 -6.08 22.63
N ILE A 233 12.59 -6.31 21.71
CA ILE A 233 11.27 -5.67 21.74
C ILE A 233 10.43 -6.25 22.88
N LEU A 234 10.45 -7.57 23.06
CA LEU A 234 9.73 -8.23 24.14
C LEU A 234 10.24 -7.79 25.52
N ALA A 235 11.52 -7.48 25.64
CA ALA A 235 12.16 -7.01 26.86
C ALA A 235 11.92 -5.51 27.14
N LEU A 236 11.28 -4.76 26.25
CA LEU A 236 10.93 -3.36 26.50
C LEU A 236 10.07 -3.28 27.78
N PRO A 237 10.38 -2.35 28.69
CA PRO A 237 9.61 -2.20 29.92
C PRO A 237 8.21 -1.67 29.60
N ASP A 238 7.23 -2.13 30.35
CA ASP A 238 5.87 -1.58 30.37
C ASP A 238 5.91 -0.18 30.99
N ARG A 239 6.38 0.79 30.24
CA ARG A 239 6.52 2.18 30.69
C ARG A 239 5.18 2.90 30.59
N ARG A 240 4.45 2.88 31.69
CA ARG A 240 3.29 3.75 31.87
C ARG A 240 3.69 4.93 32.76
N GLY A 241 3.78 6.12 32.19
CA GLY A 241 4.00 7.34 32.96
C GLY A 241 2.77 7.81 33.74
N VAL A 242 1.66 7.07 33.63
CA VAL A 242 0.35 7.42 34.21
C VAL A 242 -0.28 6.20 34.90
N ARG A 243 -1.13 6.45 35.91
CA ARG A 243 -1.92 5.40 36.58
C ARG A 243 -3.19 5.05 35.84
N ASP A 244 -3.66 5.98 35.01
CA ASP A 244 -4.88 5.82 34.21
C ASP A 244 -4.73 4.66 33.23
N LYS A 245 -5.83 4.01 32.90
CA LYS A 245 -5.86 3.02 31.83
C LYS A 245 -5.62 3.68 30.48
N VAL A 246 -4.85 3.05 29.63
CA VAL A 246 -4.51 3.58 28.30
C VAL A 246 -5.22 2.78 27.23
N VAL A 247 -6.03 3.48 26.44
CA VAL A 247 -6.75 2.93 25.29
C VAL A 247 -6.13 3.53 24.01
N THR A 248 -5.70 2.67 23.10
CA THR A 248 -4.93 3.09 21.92
C THR A 248 -5.61 2.74 20.61
N PHE A 249 -5.68 3.72 19.73
CA PHE A 249 -5.85 3.55 18.29
C PHE A 249 -4.46 3.71 17.63
N LEU A 250 -4.10 2.80 16.73
CA LEU A 250 -2.88 2.90 15.94
C LEU A 250 -3.17 2.57 14.47
N GLY A 251 -2.85 3.50 13.57
CA GLY A 251 -3.04 3.33 12.13
C GLY A 251 -3.09 4.65 11.38
N ARG A 252 -3.36 4.59 10.08
CA ARG A 252 -3.62 5.80 9.29
C ARG A 252 -4.87 6.50 9.80
N ILE A 253 -4.80 7.80 9.99
CA ILE A 253 -5.95 8.61 10.45
C ILE A 253 -6.76 9.05 9.24
N THR A 254 -7.57 8.11 8.74
CA THR A 254 -8.37 8.24 7.53
C THR A 254 -9.80 7.74 7.78
N MET A 255 -10.70 8.08 6.89
CA MET A 255 -12.11 7.67 6.94
C MET A 255 -12.27 6.14 6.99
N GLN A 256 -11.45 5.38 6.27
CA GLN A 256 -11.46 3.92 6.26
C GLN A 256 -11.22 3.33 7.65
N LYS A 257 -10.34 3.93 8.44
CA LYS A 257 -9.93 3.44 9.76
C LYS A 257 -10.90 3.83 10.89
N GLY A 258 -11.94 4.63 10.59
CA GLY A 258 -13.00 4.95 11.54
C GLY A 258 -12.51 5.74 12.76
N CYS A 259 -11.51 6.61 12.58
CA CYS A 259 -10.91 7.36 13.68
C CYS A 259 -11.93 8.24 14.42
N GLU A 260 -12.97 8.73 13.75
CA GLU A 260 -14.09 9.47 14.37
C GLU A 260 -14.86 8.60 15.38
N TYR A 261 -15.04 7.31 15.11
CA TYR A 261 -15.72 6.40 16.06
C TYR A 261 -14.88 6.19 17.32
N PHE A 262 -13.55 6.24 17.20
CA PHE A 262 -12.66 6.15 18.36
C PHE A 262 -12.84 7.36 19.28
N VAL A 263 -12.88 8.59 18.74
CA VAL A 263 -13.09 9.80 19.52
C VAL A 263 -14.49 9.84 20.16
N GLU A 264 -15.52 9.48 19.42
CA GLU A 264 -16.89 9.40 19.95
C GLU A 264 -17.05 8.33 21.04
N ALA A 265 -16.37 7.17 20.88
CA ALA A 265 -16.37 6.14 21.90
C ALA A 265 -15.63 6.62 23.16
N ALA A 266 -14.52 7.33 23.01
CA ALA A 266 -13.78 7.92 24.12
C ALA A 266 -14.63 8.89 24.94
N ALA A 267 -15.40 9.77 24.28
CA ALA A 267 -16.32 10.68 24.95
C ALA A 267 -17.33 9.93 25.83
N LYS A 268 -17.94 8.85 25.29
CA LYS A 268 -18.90 8.01 26.04
C LYS A 268 -18.27 7.24 27.20
N VAL A 269 -17.02 6.84 27.08
CA VAL A 269 -16.27 6.17 28.17
C VAL A 269 -16.02 7.19 29.29
N LEU A 270 -15.60 8.41 28.95
CA LEU A 270 -15.30 9.46 29.92
C LEU A 270 -16.53 9.98 30.66
N GLU A 271 -17.74 9.77 30.15
CA GLU A 271 -18.98 9.98 30.92
C GLU A 271 -19.10 9.02 32.12
N ARG A 272 -18.44 7.87 32.08
CA ARG A 272 -18.55 6.79 33.09
C ARG A 272 -17.36 6.67 33.99
N THR A 273 -16.15 6.99 33.50
CA THR A 273 -14.91 6.89 34.26
C THR A 273 -13.92 7.96 33.80
N GLN A 274 -13.15 8.51 34.75
CA GLN A 274 -12.13 9.51 34.47
C GLN A 274 -10.70 8.92 34.52
N ASP A 275 -10.56 7.65 34.91
CA ASP A 275 -9.26 6.97 35.07
C ASP A 275 -8.80 6.32 33.75
N VAL A 276 -9.04 7.02 32.63
CA VAL A 276 -8.72 6.55 31.26
C VAL A 276 -8.08 7.66 30.44
N ARG A 277 -7.07 7.31 29.66
CA ARG A 277 -6.46 8.15 28.63
C ARG A 277 -6.50 7.47 27.29
N PHE A 278 -6.50 8.27 26.24
CA PHE A 278 -6.61 7.79 24.87
C PHE A 278 -5.37 8.21 24.07
N ILE A 279 -4.79 7.26 23.32
CA ILE A 279 -3.71 7.54 22.38
C ILE A 279 -4.26 7.35 20.96
N MET A 280 -4.10 8.36 20.13
CA MET A 280 -4.31 8.27 18.69
C MET A 280 -2.96 8.34 17.99
N ALA A 281 -2.43 7.16 17.64
CA ALA A 281 -1.11 7.00 17.04
C ALA A 281 -1.24 6.85 15.52
N GLY A 282 -0.56 7.72 14.77
CA GLY A 282 -0.55 7.70 13.31
C GLY A 282 -0.64 9.09 12.70
N SER A 283 -0.78 9.12 11.39
CA SER A 283 -1.01 10.34 10.60
C SER A 283 -2.03 10.08 9.50
N GLY A 284 -2.59 11.13 8.92
CA GLY A 284 -3.56 11.04 7.84
C GLY A 284 -4.33 12.33 7.66
N ASP A 285 -5.14 12.37 6.62
CA ASP A 285 -5.94 13.53 6.19
C ASP A 285 -7.01 13.98 7.22
N MET A 286 -7.39 13.08 8.13
CA MET A 286 -8.37 13.40 9.17
C MET A 286 -7.75 13.85 10.51
N MET A 287 -6.43 13.96 10.65
CA MET A 287 -5.78 14.32 11.93
C MET A 287 -6.34 15.60 12.54
N ASP A 288 -6.37 16.68 11.77
CA ASP A 288 -6.87 17.98 12.25
C ASP A 288 -8.36 17.94 12.63
N ALA A 289 -9.14 17.13 11.90
CA ALA A 289 -10.54 16.92 12.22
C ALA A 289 -10.71 16.17 13.55
N MET A 290 -9.88 15.18 13.84
CA MET A 290 -9.92 14.42 15.09
C MET A 290 -9.52 15.25 16.29
N ILE A 291 -8.50 16.12 16.14
CA ILE A 291 -8.11 17.08 17.18
C ILE A 291 -9.27 18.03 17.49
N ARG A 292 -9.92 18.59 16.46
CA ARG A 292 -11.10 19.46 16.64
C ARG A 292 -12.26 18.71 17.29
N LEU A 293 -12.56 17.47 16.86
CA LEU A 293 -13.63 16.68 17.44
C LEU A 293 -13.39 16.39 18.93
N ALA A 294 -12.15 16.07 19.33
CA ALA A 294 -11.81 15.87 20.73
C ALA A 294 -12.01 17.17 21.56
N ALA A 295 -11.70 18.33 20.98
CA ALA A 295 -11.96 19.63 21.62
C ALA A 295 -13.47 19.94 21.75
N GLU A 296 -14.24 19.68 20.70
CA GLU A 296 -15.70 19.85 20.70
C GLU A 296 -16.40 18.95 21.74
N ARG A 297 -15.85 17.74 21.99
CA ARG A 297 -16.34 16.83 23.04
C ARG A 297 -15.79 17.15 24.43
N ASN A 298 -14.95 18.17 24.57
CA ASN A 298 -14.28 18.58 25.82
C ASN A 298 -13.46 17.45 26.47
N ILE A 299 -12.73 16.67 25.66
CA ILE A 299 -11.91 15.54 26.12
C ILE A 299 -10.45 15.63 25.69
N SER A 300 -9.99 16.78 25.18
CA SER A 300 -8.63 16.98 24.67
C SER A 300 -7.55 16.71 25.72
N ASP A 301 -7.81 16.99 27.01
CA ASP A 301 -6.90 16.73 28.11
C ASP A 301 -6.69 15.24 28.40
N ARG A 302 -7.53 14.38 27.85
CA ARG A 302 -7.46 12.91 27.92
C ARG A 302 -6.93 12.25 26.67
N PHE A 303 -6.67 13.03 25.62
CA PHE A 303 -6.15 12.55 24.35
C PHE A 303 -4.67 12.90 24.18
N HIS A 304 -3.93 11.94 23.62
CA HIS A 304 -2.56 12.13 23.14
C HIS A 304 -2.47 11.75 21.66
N PHE A 305 -2.20 12.75 20.80
CA PHE A 305 -1.99 12.56 19.37
C PHE A 305 -0.48 12.48 19.13
N THR A 306 0.02 11.29 18.69
CA THR A 306 1.46 11.07 18.60
C THR A 306 2.07 11.50 17.27
N GLY A 307 1.25 11.64 16.22
CA GLY A 307 1.76 11.68 14.86
C GLY A 307 2.20 10.29 14.36
N PHE A 308 2.88 10.28 13.22
CA PHE A 308 3.35 9.03 12.59
C PHE A 308 4.43 8.35 13.45
N MET A 309 4.27 7.04 13.63
CA MET A 309 5.21 6.20 14.38
C MET A 309 5.76 5.09 13.51
N LYS A 310 7.01 4.69 13.76
CA LYS A 310 7.69 3.63 13.00
C LYS A 310 8.62 2.80 13.87
N GLY A 311 8.84 1.56 13.40
CA GLY A 311 9.78 0.64 14.04
C GLY A 311 9.43 0.39 15.50
N GLN A 312 10.40 0.51 16.39
CA GLN A 312 10.26 0.23 17.82
C GLN A 312 9.18 1.07 18.51
N GLN A 313 8.95 2.32 18.07
CA GLN A 313 7.95 3.21 18.65
C GLN A 313 6.53 2.62 18.64
N VAL A 314 6.19 1.85 17.60
CA VAL A 314 4.89 1.17 17.48
C VAL A 314 4.69 0.19 18.63
N TYR A 315 5.72 -0.59 18.93
CA TYR A 315 5.68 -1.59 20.00
C TYR A 315 5.72 -0.94 21.41
N GLU A 316 6.42 0.18 21.55
CA GLU A 316 6.43 0.96 22.80
C GLU A 316 5.02 1.49 23.12
N VAL A 317 4.27 1.94 22.11
CA VAL A 317 2.87 2.37 22.29
C VAL A 317 1.97 1.19 22.64
N PHE A 318 2.11 0.04 21.97
CA PHE A 318 1.32 -1.15 22.31
C PHE A 318 1.60 -1.61 23.74
N LYS A 319 2.86 -1.66 24.16
CA LYS A 319 3.24 -2.03 25.52
C LYS A 319 2.80 -1.02 26.60
N ALA A 320 2.62 0.24 26.23
CA ALA A 320 2.05 1.26 27.13
C ALA A 320 0.52 1.16 27.21
N SER A 321 -0.13 0.37 26.36
CA SER A 321 -1.59 0.29 26.25
C SER A 321 -2.17 -0.81 27.10
N ASP A 322 -3.37 -0.59 27.64
CA ASP A 322 -4.20 -1.63 28.26
C ASP A 322 -5.19 -2.24 27.27
N VAL A 323 -5.61 -1.43 26.28
CA VAL A 323 -6.58 -1.85 25.26
C VAL A 323 -6.19 -1.24 23.92
N TYR A 324 -6.11 -2.07 22.89
CA TYR A 324 -6.02 -1.63 21.50
C TYR A 324 -7.43 -1.66 20.85
N VAL A 325 -7.77 -0.59 20.13
CA VAL A 325 -9.07 -0.44 19.48
C VAL A 325 -8.86 -0.17 17.99
N MET A 326 -9.46 -1.02 17.15
CA MET A 326 -9.48 -0.86 15.70
C MET A 326 -10.92 -0.69 15.20
N PRO A 327 -11.45 0.54 15.13
CA PRO A 327 -12.83 0.81 14.74
C PRO A 327 -13.00 0.94 13.22
N SER A 328 -12.15 0.30 12.44
CA SER A 328 -12.15 0.40 10.98
C SER A 328 -13.53 0.09 10.38
N VAL A 329 -13.96 0.92 9.45
CA VAL A 329 -15.21 0.71 8.68
C VAL A 329 -15.03 -0.44 7.69
N SER A 330 -13.84 -0.52 7.11
CA SER A 330 -13.40 -1.65 6.28
C SER A 330 -11.94 -1.96 6.60
N GLU A 331 -11.67 -3.22 6.93
CA GLU A 331 -10.33 -3.73 7.20
C GLU A 331 -10.09 -5.00 6.39
N PRO A 332 -9.40 -4.90 5.26
CA PRO A 332 -9.13 -6.06 4.41
C PRO A 332 -8.41 -7.19 5.14
N PHE A 333 -7.45 -6.86 6.00
CA PHE A 333 -6.73 -7.85 6.81
C PHE A 333 -6.46 -7.38 8.25
N GLY A 334 -5.74 -6.23 8.41
CA GLY A 334 -5.38 -5.70 9.72
C GLY A 334 -4.08 -6.30 10.27
N ILE A 335 -2.94 -5.72 9.91
CA ILE A 335 -1.61 -6.09 10.46
C ILE A 335 -1.49 -5.59 11.89
N SER A 336 -1.91 -4.36 12.19
CA SER A 336 -1.78 -3.73 13.50
C SER A 336 -2.42 -4.52 14.67
N PRO A 337 -3.60 -5.19 14.52
CA PRO A 337 -4.10 -6.08 15.57
C PRO A 337 -3.15 -7.24 15.88
N LEU A 338 -2.50 -7.82 14.87
CA LEU A 338 -1.55 -8.91 15.09
C LEU A 338 -0.29 -8.42 15.81
N GLU A 339 0.19 -7.21 15.47
CA GLU A 339 1.30 -6.56 16.18
C GLU A 339 0.93 -6.28 17.65
N ALA A 340 -0.29 -5.80 17.91
CA ALA A 340 -0.80 -5.59 19.26
C ALA A 340 -0.87 -6.91 20.05
N MET A 341 -1.39 -7.98 19.44
CA MET A 341 -1.45 -9.32 20.09
C MET A 341 -0.09 -9.89 20.45
N GLN A 342 0.96 -9.58 19.69
CA GLN A 342 2.32 -9.99 20.01
C GLN A 342 2.87 -9.26 21.26
N CYS A 343 2.32 -8.11 21.61
CA CYS A 343 2.73 -7.33 22.77
C CYS A 343 1.97 -7.71 24.05
N GLY A 344 0.98 -8.61 23.99
CA GLY A 344 0.10 -9.05 25.09
C GLY A 344 -1.16 -8.24 25.09
#